data_a24dcb6444b0459401aa0423ac85d81f
#
_entry.id   a24dcb6444b0459401aa0423ac85d81f
#
_cell.length_a   1.000
_cell.length_b   1.000
_cell.length_c   1.000
_cell.angle_alpha   90.00
_cell.angle_beta   90.00
_cell.angle_gamma   90.00
#
_symmetry.space_group_name_H-M   'P 1'
#
loop_
_entity.id
_entity.type
_entity.pdbx_description
1 polymer ?
#
loop_
_entity_poly.entity_id
_entity_poly.type
_entity_poly.pdbx_seq_one_letter_code
_entity_poly.pdbx_strand_id
1 'polypeptide(L)'
;MRLFSGLSLLVVVMLFSTCRDEIGESLFEMDYPPKSFTLPAGSSTFASSVVAISNIPGNYPNFLNASGYSNVDVTKIVPRYARLVSVDGLDTGFLSEVSVRICPNNQQDCTLADEAFYIDNIYRRNISNINLQPGLANFKDLLSSGLYRLEVVFFLGEIAPYSVDFRLEYGFQAFK
;
A
#
# COMPACT_ATOMS: atom_id res chain seq x y z
N MET A 1 48.48 -31.80 -10.17
CA MET A 1 47.32 -31.14 -10.80
C MET A 1 46.08 -31.26 -9.92
N ARG A 2 46.10 -30.91 -8.62
CA ARG A 2 44.95 -31.01 -7.66
C ARG A 2 44.76 -29.76 -6.78
N LEU A 3 45.55 -28.71 -6.95
CA LEU A 3 45.48 -27.49 -6.12
C LEU A 3 44.59 -26.37 -6.72
N PHE A 4 44.24 -26.42 -8.00
CA PHE A 4 43.41 -25.40 -8.66
C PHE A 4 41.90 -25.58 -8.45
N SER A 5 41.44 -26.78 -8.07
CA SER A 5 40.01 -27.07 -7.89
C SER A 5 39.42 -26.46 -6.63
N GLY A 6 40.25 -26.26 -5.57
CA GLY A 6 39.76 -25.70 -4.29
C GLY A 6 39.57 -24.19 -4.30
N LEU A 7 40.37 -23.45 -5.10
CA LEU A 7 40.31 -22.00 -5.19
C LEU A 7 39.08 -21.51 -5.96
N SER A 8 38.67 -22.28 -7.01
CA SER A 8 37.48 -21.94 -7.81
C SER A 8 36.17 -22.08 -7.03
N LEU A 9 36.09 -23.05 -6.10
CA LEU A 9 34.90 -23.26 -5.27
C LEU A 9 34.72 -22.14 -4.24
N LEU A 10 35.82 -21.64 -3.69
CA LEU A 10 35.80 -20.56 -2.68
C LEU A 10 35.34 -19.22 -3.29
N VAL A 11 35.70 -18.91 -4.52
CA VAL A 11 35.29 -17.69 -5.22
C VAL A 11 33.79 -17.71 -5.55
N VAL A 12 33.23 -18.87 -5.92
CA VAL A 12 31.81 -19.01 -6.22
C VAL A 12 30.94 -18.80 -4.97
N VAL A 13 31.39 -19.26 -3.79
CA VAL A 13 30.65 -19.07 -2.53
C VAL A 13 30.63 -17.61 -2.09
N MET A 14 31.67 -16.82 -2.38
CA MET A 14 31.69 -15.38 -2.07
C MET A 14 30.77 -14.52 -2.96
N LEU A 15 30.39 -15.00 -4.15
CA LEU A 15 29.52 -14.27 -5.06
C LEU A 15 28.02 -14.35 -4.67
N PHE A 16 27.64 -15.29 -3.82
CA PHE A 16 26.25 -15.43 -3.37
C PHE A 16 25.94 -14.67 -2.05
N SER A 17 26.90 -14.01 -1.44
CA SER A 17 26.72 -13.35 -0.14
C SER A 17 26.41 -11.85 -0.24
N THR A 18 26.17 -11.27 -1.42
CA THR A 18 26.07 -9.79 -1.59
C THR A 18 24.70 -9.27 -2.01
N CYS A 19 23.64 -10.08 -1.95
CA CYS A 19 22.27 -9.58 -2.09
C CYS A 19 21.51 -9.77 -0.77
N ARG A 20 21.93 -9.06 0.26
CA ARG A 20 21.03 -8.66 1.32
C ARG A 20 20.62 -7.23 1.00
N ASP A 21 19.44 -7.06 0.41
CA ASP A 21 18.74 -5.80 0.47
C ASP A 21 18.66 -5.43 1.97
N GLU A 22 19.26 -4.32 2.35
CA GLU A 22 19.14 -3.77 3.69
C GLU A 22 17.70 -3.27 3.87
N ILE A 23 16.78 -4.23 4.02
CA ILE A 23 15.50 -3.93 4.64
C ILE A 23 15.87 -3.53 6.05
N GLY A 24 15.77 -2.22 6.37
CA GLY A 24 16.14 -1.70 7.68
C GLY A 24 15.45 -2.48 8.81
N GLU A 25 15.95 -2.37 10.02
CA GLU A 25 15.34 -3.00 11.18
C GLU A 25 13.89 -2.54 11.35
N SER A 26 12.94 -3.47 11.39
CA SER A 26 11.53 -3.20 11.64
C SER A 26 11.33 -2.74 13.08
N LEU A 27 10.72 -1.58 13.29
CA LEU A 27 10.53 -0.98 14.61
C LEU A 27 9.12 -1.21 15.15
N PHE A 28 8.09 -0.70 14.46
CA PHE A 28 6.69 -0.83 14.87
C PHE A 28 5.73 -0.76 13.71
N GLU A 29 4.53 -1.27 13.95
CA GLU A 29 3.43 -1.26 12.98
C GLU A 29 2.45 -0.10 13.26
N MET A 30 1.85 0.42 12.20
CA MET A 30 0.90 1.52 12.24
C MET A 30 -0.40 1.08 11.55
N ASP A 31 -1.33 0.52 12.33
CA ASP A 31 -2.63 0.10 11.81
C ASP A 31 -3.66 1.22 11.96
N TYR A 32 -4.34 1.53 10.87
CA TYR A 32 -5.34 2.59 10.82
C TYR A 32 -6.77 2.01 10.92
N PRO A 33 -7.70 2.78 11.51
CA PRO A 33 -9.11 2.41 11.47
C PRO A 33 -9.60 2.24 10.04
N PRO A 34 -10.38 1.18 9.73
CA PRO A 34 -10.91 0.94 8.40
C PRO A 34 -11.70 2.13 7.85
N LYS A 35 -11.65 2.32 6.53
CA LYS A 35 -12.41 3.36 5.82
C LYS A 35 -13.48 2.73 4.96
N SER A 36 -14.73 3.20 5.13
CA SER A 36 -15.87 2.75 4.32
C SER A 36 -16.24 3.81 3.29
N PHE A 37 -16.58 3.38 2.09
CA PHE A 37 -17.00 4.21 0.98
C PHE A 37 -17.73 3.38 -0.07
N THR A 38 -18.42 4.04 -1.01
CA THR A 38 -19.21 3.40 -2.06
C THR A 38 -18.62 3.70 -3.43
N LEU A 39 -18.45 2.67 -4.26
CA LEU A 39 -18.27 2.81 -5.71
C LEU A 39 -19.66 2.78 -6.34
N PRO A 40 -20.13 3.86 -7.00
CA PRO A 40 -21.49 3.94 -7.53
C PRO A 40 -21.67 3.06 -8.77
N ALA A 41 -22.90 2.54 -8.96
CA ALA A 41 -23.32 1.93 -10.22
C ALA A 41 -23.15 2.91 -11.39
N GLY A 42 -22.87 2.37 -12.58
CA GLY A 42 -22.66 3.17 -13.79
C GLY A 42 -21.28 3.82 -13.90
N SER A 43 -20.36 3.57 -12.94
CA SER A 43 -18.95 3.98 -13.08
C SER A 43 -18.37 3.46 -14.38
N SER A 44 -17.70 4.36 -15.14
CA SER A 44 -17.30 4.17 -16.53
C SER A 44 -15.96 3.45 -16.68
N THR A 45 -15.74 2.83 -17.83
CA THR A 45 -14.44 2.25 -18.25
C THR A 45 -13.53 3.27 -18.95
N PHE A 46 -14.06 4.46 -19.30
CA PHE A 46 -13.29 5.49 -20.04
C PHE A 46 -12.41 6.35 -19.13
N ALA A 47 -12.74 6.43 -17.85
CA ALA A 47 -11.99 7.18 -16.86
C ALA A 47 -11.96 6.41 -15.55
N SER A 48 -10.90 6.58 -14.78
CA SER A 48 -10.84 6.02 -13.43
C SER A 48 -11.91 6.65 -12.53
N SER A 49 -12.51 5.85 -11.66
CA SER A 49 -13.39 6.32 -10.59
C SER A 49 -12.55 6.56 -9.34
N VAL A 50 -12.59 7.77 -8.80
CA VAL A 50 -11.79 8.17 -7.63
C VAL A 50 -12.71 8.43 -6.45
N VAL A 51 -12.44 7.76 -5.33
CA VAL A 51 -13.05 8.05 -4.04
C VAL A 51 -12.01 8.68 -3.14
N ALA A 52 -12.23 9.91 -2.69
CA ALA A 52 -11.30 10.67 -1.87
C ALA A 52 -11.81 10.83 -0.43
N ILE A 53 -10.96 10.56 0.54
CA ILE A 53 -11.23 10.73 1.97
C ILE A 53 -10.16 11.67 2.53
N SER A 54 -10.56 12.88 2.92
CA SER A 54 -9.66 13.91 3.44
C SER A 54 -9.66 13.96 4.98
N ASN A 55 -8.72 14.70 5.54
CA ASN A 55 -8.59 14.96 6.98
C ASN A 55 -8.35 13.67 7.81
N ILE A 56 -7.61 12.72 7.27
CA ILE A 56 -7.22 11.52 8.01
C ILE A 56 -6.00 11.86 8.88
N PRO A 57 -6.08 11.65 10.21
CA PRO A 57 -4.93 11.91 11.07
C PRO A 57 -3.85 10.85 10.88
N GLY A 58 -2.59 11.28 10.71
CA GLY A 58 -1.44 10.40 10.62
C GLY A 58 -1.15 9.64 11.90
N ASN A 59 -1.54 10.21 13.05
CA ASN A 59 -1.40 9.61 14.39
C ASN A 59 0.04 9.14 14.72
N TYR A 60 1.02 9.55 13.96
CA TYR A 60 2.42 9.15 14.12
C TYR A 60 2.94 9.34 15.54
N PRO A 61 2.71 10.47 16.25
CA PRO A 61 3.16 10.64 17.63
C PRO A 61 2.59 9.59 18.58
N ASN A 62 1.36 9.13 18.37
CA ASN A 62 0.73 8.11 19.21
C ASN A 62 1.37 6.73 19.00
N PHE A 63 1.62 6.34 17.75
CA PHE A 63 2.32 5.11 17.42
C PHE A 63 3.75 5.11 17.97
N LEU A 64 4.46 6.23 17.81
CA LEU A 64 5.82 6.40 18.31
C LEU A 64 5.88 6.27 19.84
N ASN A 65 5.00 6.97 20.56
CA ASN A 65 4.93 6.89 22.02
C ASN A 65 4.58 5.47 22.52
N ALA A 66 3.66 4.80 21.83
CA ALA A 66 3.27 3.44 22.18
C ALA A 66 4.39 2.42 21.94
N SER A 67 5.26 2.66 20.97
CA SER A 67 6.37 1.78 20.61
C SER A 67 7.60 1.93 21.52
N GLY A 68 7.73 3.07 22.21
CA GLY A 68 8.90 3.39 23.03
C GLY A 68 10.14 3.85 22.25
N TYR A 69 10.06 3.97 20.91
CA TYR A 69 11.13 4.52 20.08
C TYR A 69 11.06 6.06 20.02
N SER A 70 12.15 6.67 19.59
CA SER A 70 12.22 8.11 19.32
C SER A 70 12.11 8.41 17.82
N ASN A 71 11.77 9.65 17.47
CA ASN A 71 11.64 10.03 16.06
C ASN A 71 12.95 9.91 15.26
N VAL A 72 14.11 10.01 15.93
CA VAL A 72 15.42 9.86 15.28
C VAL A 72 15.73 8.41 14.90
N ASP A 73 15.09 7.43 15.56
CA ASP A 73 15.25 6.02 15.24
C ASP A 73 14.51 5.61 13.97
N VAL A 74 13.46 6.34 13.61
CA VAL A 74 12.64 6.05 12.42
C VAL A 74 13.24 6.73 11.21
N THR A 75 13.70 5.97 10.22
CA THR A 75 14.23 6.49 8.95
C THR A 75 13.18 6.48 7.84
N LYS A 76 12.31 5.47 7.82
CA LYS A 76 11.26 5.33 6.81
C LYS A 76 9.99 4.71 7.37
N ILE A 77 8.85 5.03 6.75
CA ILE A 77 7.56 4.38 6.96
C ILE A 77 7.05 3.95 5.60
N VAL A 78 6.85 2.65 5.42
CA VAL A 78 6.42 2.08 4.14
C VAL A 78 5.07 1.37 4.28
N PRO A 79 4.31 1.21 3.19
CA PRO A 79 3.11 0.40 3.16
C PRO A 79 3.39 -1.04 3.59
N ARG A 80 2.54 -1.62 4.43
CA ARG A 80 2.66 -2.99 4.92
C ARG A 80 1.61 -3.91 4.33
N TYR A 81 0.37 -3.54 4.44
CA TYR A 81 -0.76 -4.28 3.88
C TYR A 81 -1.93 -3.35 3.59
N ALA A 82 -2.73 -3.72 2.60
CA ALA A 82 -4.08 -3.19 2.43
C ALA A 82 -5.01 -4.28 1.91
N ARG A 83 -6.26 -4.24 2.38
CA ARG A 83 -7.32 -5.15 1.98
C ARG A 83 -8.59 -4.37 1.72
N LEU A 84 -9.15 -4.54 0.54
CA LEU A 84 -10.42 -3.95 0.13
C LEU A 84 -11.49 -5.04 0.14
N VAL A 85 -12.53 -4.85 0.94
CA VAL A 85 -13.60 -5.82 1.15
C VAL A 85 -14.92 -5.23 0.68
N SER A 86 -15.64 -5.94 -0.20
CA SER A 86 -17.04 -5.67 -0.50
C SER A 86 -17.88 -6.05 0.73
N VAL A 87 -18.54 -5.08 1.36
CA VAL A 87 -19.24 -5.28 2.63
C VAL A 87 -20.39 -6.26 2.47
N ASP A 88 -21.12 -6.17 1.37
CA ASP A 88 -22.26 -7.04 1.06
C ASP A 88 -21.85 -8.34 0.36
N GLY A 89 -20.55 -8.58 0.21
CA GLY A 89 -20.04 -9.77 -0.47
C GLY A 89 -20.29 -9.78 -1.98
N LEU A 90 -20.64 -8.64 -2.56
CA LEU A 90 -20.90 -8.51 -3.99
C LEU A 90 -19.61 -8.77 -4.79
N ASP A 91 -19.78 -9.38 -5.94
CA ASP A 91 -18.70 -9.65 -6.87
C ASP A 91 -18.13 -8.34 -7.45
N THR A 92 -16.82 -8.25 -7.51
CA THR A 92 -16.08 -7.10 -8.04
C THR A 92 -15.35 -7.42 -9.35
N GLY A 93 -15.74 -8.48 -10.06
CA GLY A 93 -15.10 -8.93 -11.29
C GLY A 93 -15.09 -7.93 -12.44
N PHE A 94 -15.84 -6.83 -12.36
CA PHE A 94 -15.80 -5.72 -13.30
C PHE A 94 -14.61 -4.77 -13.08
N LEU A 95 -13.90 -4.86 -11.95
CA LEU A 95 -12.67 -4.12 -11.69
C LEU A 95 -11.50 -4.73 -12.47
N SER A 96 -10.63 -3.90 -13.03
CA SER A 96 -9.38 -4.32 -13.67
C SER A 96 -8.16 -4.03 -12.82
N GLU A 97 -8.18 -2.90 -12.12
CA GLU A 97 -7.08 -2.43 -11.28
C GLU A 97 -7.62 -1.58 -10.14
N VAL A 98 -6.92 -1.58 -9.01
CA VAL A 98 -7.17 -0.69 -7.87
C VAL A 98 -5.85 -0.12 -7.40
N SER A 99 -5.80 1.20 -7.21
CA SER A 99 -4.68 1.93 -6.62
C SER A 99 -5.17 2.70 -5.39
N VAL A 100 -4.42 2.62 -4.29
CA VAL A 100 -4.65 3.42 -3.08
C VAL A 100 -3.49 4.38 -2.94
N ARG A 101 -3.77 5.67 -2.97
CA ARG A 101 -2.81 6.76 -2.87
C ARG A 101 -3.01 7.53 -1.59
N ILE A 102 -1.93 8.01 -1.02
CA ILE A 102 -1.97 8.93 0.13
C ILE A 102 -1.07 10.14 -0.14
N CYS A 103 -1.62 11.32 0.02
CA CYS A 103 -0.95 12.58 -0.29
C CYS A 103 -1.26 13.66 0.75
N PRO A 104 -0.58 14.82 0.74
CA PRO A 104 -0.87 15.92 1.64
C PRO A 104 -2.33 16.36 1.55
N ASN A 105 -2.95 16.62 2.70
CA ASN A 105 -4.37 16.95 2.78
C ASN A 105 -4.79 18.23 2.01
N ASN A 106 -3.84 19.11 1.74
CA ASN A 106 -4.02 20.33 0.94
C ASN A 106 -3.77 20.15 -0.55
N GLN A 107 -3.36 18.95 -0.99
CA GLN A 107 -3.21 18.62 -2.39
C GLN A 107 -4.57 18.35 -3.01
N GLN A 108 -4.82 18.86 -4.23
CA GLN A 108 -6.10 18.71 -4.91
C GLN A 108 -6.34 17.25 -5.31
N ASP A 109 -5.35 16.61 -5.93
CA ASP A 109 -5.39 15.20 -6.35
C ASP A 109 -4.06 14.53 -6.03
N CYS A 110 -4.09 13.27 -5.59
CA CYS A 110 -2.90 12.47 -5.43
C CYS A 110 -2.35 12.02 -6.79
N THR A 111 -1.05 11.86 -6.89
CA THR A 111 -0.33 11.42 -8.10
C THR A 111 0.06 9.96 -8.02
N LEU A 112 0.65 9.40 -9.07
CA LEU A 112 1.24 8.06 -9.04
C LEU A 112 2.43 7.93 -8.07
N ALA A 113 3.14 9.03 -7.80
CA ALA A 113 4.23 9.04 -6.82
C ALA A 113 3.72 8.84 -5.37
N ASP A 114 2.43 9.09 -5.14
CA ASP A 114 1.75 8.95 -3.86
C ASP A 114 1.11 7.56 -3.66
N GLU A 115 1.35 6.61 -4.59
CA GLU A 115 0.79 5.27 -4.54
C GLU A 115 1.36 4.47 -3.38
N ALA A 116 0.49 4.09 -2.46
CA ALA A 116 0.84 3.27 -1.30
C ALA A 116 0.56 1.79 -1.55
N PHE A 117 -0.58 1.47 -2.17
CA PHE A 117 -0.97 0.08 -2.44
C PHE A 117 -1.62 -0.01 -3.81
N TYR A 118 -1.45 -1.15 -4.47
CA TYR A 118 -2.03 -1.37 -5.79
C TYR A 118 -2.33 -2.85 -6.05
N ILE A 119 -3.17 -3.11 -7.02
CA ILE A 119 -3.36 -4.42 -7.64
C ILE A 119 -3.84 -4.23 -9.07
N ASP A 120 -3.30 -5.02 -9.96
CA ASP A 120 -3.66 -5.07 -11.38
C ASP A 120 -4.18 -6.46 -11.79
N ASN A 121 -4.65 -6.58 -13.02
CA ASN A 121 -5.05 -7.86 -13.63
C ASN A 121 -6.09 -8.66 -12.82
N ILE A 122 -7.04 -7.96 -12.17
CA ILE A 122 -8.12 -8.60 -11.39
C ILE A 122 -9.42 -8.74 -12.16
N TYR A 123 -9.51 -8.23 -13.38
CA TYR A 123 -10.68 -8.30 -14.23
C TYR A 123 -11.20 -9.74 -14.41
N ARG A 124 -12.52 -9.91 -14.31
CA ARG A 124 -13.24 -11.20 -14.35
C ARG A 124 -12.84 -12.20 -13.26
N ARG A 125 -12.21 -11.75 -12.19
CA ARG A 125 -12.04 -12.56 -11.00
C ARG A 125 -13.23 -12.31 -10.08
N ASN A 126 -14.02 -13.36 -9.82
CA ASN A 126 -15.15 -13.30 -8.89
C ASN A 126 -14.64 -13.24 -7.46
N ILE A 127 -14.33 -12.04 -6.99
CA ILE A 127 -13.75 -11.78 -5.67
C ILE A 127 -14.52 -10.66 -4.98
N SER A 128 -14.80 -10.85 -3.72
CA SER A 128 -15.35 -9.82 -2.81
C SER A 128 -14.30 -9.29 -1.83
N ASN A 129 -13.09 -9.81 -1.90
CA ASN A 129 -12.00 -9.50 -0.98
C ASN A 129 -10.70 -9.40 -1.77
N ILE A 130 -10.17 -8.19 -1.88
CA ILE A 130 -9.02 -7.85 -2.70
C ILE A 130 -7.85 -7.49 -1.79
N ASN A 131 -6.78 -8.28 -1.81
CA ASN A 131 -5.53 -7.94 -1.15
C ASN A 131 -4.67 -7.12 -2.11
N LEU A 132 -4.32 -5.89 -1.72
CA LEU A 132 -3.47 -5.03 -2.51
C LEU A 132 -2.00 -5.24 -2.15
N GLN A 133 -1.14 -5.08 -3.12
CA GLN A 133 0.30 -5.16 -2.96
C GLN A 133 0.83 -3.84 -2.39
N PRO A 134 1.75 -3.86 -1.42
CA PRO A 134 2.36 -2.66 -0.90
C PRO A 134 3.36 -2.08 -1.91
N GLY A 135 3.32 -0.75 -2.07
CA GLY A 135 4.34 0.02 -2.78
C GLY A 135 5.62 0.20 -1.98
N LEU A 136 6.61 0.83 -2.59
CA LEU A 136 7.94 1.04 -1.98
C LEU A 136 8.18 2.47 -1.49
N ALA A 137 7.20 3.37 -1.66
CA ALA A 137 7.35 4.77 -1.30
C ALA A 137 7.51 4.96 0.22
N ASN A 138 8.34 5.94 0.61
CA ASN A 138 8.50 6.32 2.00
C ASN A 138 7.51 7.43 2.37
N PHE A 139 6.61 7.13 3.30
CA PHE A 139 5.57 8.04 3.76
C PHE A 139 5.87 8.68 5.13
N LYS A 140 7.11 8.61 5.64
CA LYS A 140 7.46 9.14 6.96
C LYS A 140 7.07 10.62 7.09
N ASP A 141 7.49 11.45 6.17
CA ASP A 141 7.24 12.90 6.25
C ASP A 141 5.74 13.21 6.17
N LEU A 142 5.02 12.53 5.30
CA LEU A 142 3.57 12.70 5.17
C LEU A 142 2.82 12.29 6.44
N LEU A 143 3.06 11.09 6.96
CA LEU A 143 2.33 10.57 8.12
C LEU A 143 2.71 11.27 9.43
N SER A 144 3.90 11.87 9.50
CA SER A 144 4.34 12.70 10.63
C SER A 144 3.85 14.15 10.57
N SER A 145 3.43 14.64 9.40
CA SER A 145 3.01 16.03 9.19
C SER A 145 1.61 16.38 9.72
N GLY A 146 0.83 15.39 10.14
CA GLY A 146 -0.49 15.58 10.76
C GLY A 146 -1.64 14.96 9.97
N LEU A 147 -2.28 15.69 9.06
CA LEU A 147 -3.43 15.21 8.30
C LEU A 147 -3.03 14.83 6.87
N TYR A 148 -3.58 13.73 6.37
CA TYR A 148 -3.40 13.33 4.98
C TYR A 148 -4.74 13.05 4.28
N ARG A 149 -4.70 12.98 2.97
CA ARG A 149 -5.78 12.58 2.07
C ARG A 149 -5.50 11.18 1.55
N LEU A 150 -6.51 10.34 1.51
CA LEU A 150 -6.48 9.01 0.91
C LEU A 150 -7.40 9.01 -0.31
N GLU A 151 -6.91 8.49 -1.42
CA GLU A 151 -7.69 8.26 -2.64
C GLU A 151 -7.66 6.79 -2.99
N VAL A 152 -8.84 6.22 -3.25
CA VAL A 152 -8.97 4.90 -3.85
C VAL A 152 -9.37 5.12 -5.31
N VAL A 153 -8.50 4.72 -6.20
CA VAL A 153 -8.65 4.87 -7.66
C VAL A 153 -9.00 3.51 -8.24
N PHE A 154 -10.15 3.43 -8.88
CA PHE A 154 -10.66 2.23 -9.54
C PHE A 154 -10.55 2.35 -11.06
N PHE A 155 -9.95 1.37 -11.69
CA PHE A 155 -9.98 1.17 -13.13
C PHE A 155 -10.91 0.00 -13.42
N LEU A 156 -11.86 0.20 -14.32
CA LEU A 156 -12.91 -0.76 -14.60
C LEU A 156 -12.69 -1.40 -15.98
N GLY A 157 -12.83 -2.72 -16.05
CA GLY A 157 -12.88 -3.47 -17.31
C GLY A 157 -14.30 -3.50 -17.93
N GLU A 158 -15.33 -3.34 -17.10
CA GLU A 158 -16.73 -3.20 -17.50
C GLU A 158 -17.40 -2.09 -16.67
N ILE A 159 -18.50 -1.52 -17.16
CA ILE A 159 -19.31 -0.55 -16.40
C ILE A 159 -19.80 -1.23 -15.13
N ALA A 160 -19.67 -0.54 -13.98
CA ALA A 160 -20.14 -1.08 -12.70
C ALA A 160 -21.65 -1.36 -12.77
N PRO A 161 -22.07 -2.64 -12.67
CA PRO A 161 -23.47 -3.02 -12.86
C PRO A 161 -24.35 -2.61 -11.67
N TYR A 162 -23.75 -2.41 -10.50
CA TYR A 162 -24.39 -2.01 -9.25
C TYR A 162 -23.43 -1.18 -8.39
N SER A 163 -23.97 -0.50 -7.38
CA SER A 163 -23.15 0.15 -6.36
C SER A 163 -22.56 -0.89 -5.41
N VAL A 164 -21.30 -0.71 -5.04
CA VAL A 164 -20.61 -1.59 -4.08
C VAL A 164 -20.10 -0.78 -2.90
N ASP A 165 -20.51 -1.18 -1.70
CA ASP A 165 -19.96 -0.64 -0.46
C ASP A 165 -18.67 -1.37 -0.11
N PHE A 166 -17.59 -0.61 -0.03
CA PHE A 166 -16.27 -1.11 0.31
C PHE A 166 -15.83 -0.70 1.70
N ARG A 167 -15.03 -1.58 2.31
CA ARG A 167 -14.24 -1.30 3.50
C ARG A 167 -12.77 -1.53 3.18
N LEU A 168 -11.96 -0.49 3.29
CA LEU A 168 -10.50 -0.55 3.16
C LEU A 168 -9.87 -0.68 4.54
N GLU A 169 -9.11 -1.73 4.74
CA GLU A 169 -8.22 -1.98 5.88
C GLU A 169 -6.79 -1.81 5.42
N TYR A 170 -5.94 -1.08 6.15
CA TYR A 170 -4.57 -0.80 5.72
C TYR A 170 -3.67 -0.45 6.90
N GLY A 171 -2.38 -0.66 6.70
CA GLY A 171 -1.36 -0.33 7.69
C GLY A 171 0.01 -0.12 7.07
N PHE A 172 0.89 0.49 7.85
CA PHE A 172 2.25 0.81 7.49
C PHE A 172 3.23 0.18 8.49
N GLN A 173 4.49 0.11 8.10
CA GLN A 173 5.59 -0.37 8.91
C GLN A 173 6.67 0.70 9.02
N ALA A 174 7.08 1.02 10.25
CA ALA A 174 8.22 1.89 10.52
C ALA A 174 9.52 1.08 10.59
N PHE A 175 10.58 1.66 10.04
CA PHE A 175 11.92 1.07 10.00
C PHE A 175 12.98 2.07 10.46
N LYS A 176 14.09 1.49 10.97
CA LYS A 176 15.32 2.20 11.30
C LYS A 176 16.14 2.48 10.07
#